data_115df097924a3729be1a1bd10f8e8d59
#
_entry.id   115df097924a3729be1a1bd10f8e8d59
#
_cell.length_a   1.000
_cell.length_b   1.000
_cell.length_c   1.000
_cell.angle_alpha   90.00
_cell.angle_beta   90.00
_cell.angle_gamma   90.00
#
_symmetry.space_group_name_H-M   'P 1'
#
loop_
_entity.id
_entity.type
_entity.pdbx_description
1 polymer ?
#
loop_
_entity_poly.entity_id
_entity_poly.type
_entity_poly.pdbx_seq_one_letter_code
_entity_poly.pdbx_strand_id
1 'polypeptide(L)'
;MSPGTQLAVTWRDFEGYLAQMSKKRRYNIRRDYRLVAEEGITIAQYPAVMDLDKAMELHRNVNKRYKAPTETWMRPAMAHAGMVDAVWLAAEKEGKLVGCELMLGDRGTWLVTGLGLDLGARNVYFVLGYEDIRYAIEHGARTLRWGSETYDVKKRLGFEPEGYNNLIFASRWALLQSFGRWAAERSLY
;
A
#
# COMPACT_ATOMS: atom_id res chain seq x y z
N MET A 1 12.13 9.52 11.59
CA MET A 1 11.42 8.49 10.81
C MET A 1 11.79 8.64 9.35
N SER A 2 11.92 7.53 8.63
CA SER A 2 12.16 7.58 7.18
C SER A 2 10.91 8.10 6.47
N PRO A 3 11.02 8.99 5.44
CA PRO A 3 9.87 9.52 4.73
C PRO A 3 9.08 8.43 4.01
N GLY A 4 7.78 8.63 3.84
CA GLY A 4 6.98 7.86 2.92
C GLY A 4 7.41 8.08 1.48
N THR A 5 6.74 7.43 0.55
CA THR A 5 6.97 7.59 -0.88
C THR A 5 5.66 7.90 -1.59
N GLN A 6 5.73 8.65 -2.68
CA GLN A 6 4.58 9.01 -3.49
C GLN A 6 4.85 8.84 -4.98
N LEU A 7 3.80 8.52 -5.72
CA LEU A 7 3.79 8.46 -7.16
C LEU A 7 2.73 9.43 -7.69
N ALA A 8 3.13 10.41 -8.49
CA ALA A 8 2.18 11.24 -9.22
C ALA A 8 1.54 10.41 -10.34
N VAL A 9 0.21 10.28 -10.32
CA VAL A 9 -0.54 9.50 -11.31
C VAL A 9 -0.96 10.43 -12.44
N THR A 10 -0.30 10.29 -13.60
CA THR A 10 -0.51 11.15 -14.77
C THR A 10 -0.91 10.38 -16.03
N TRP A 11 -1.01 9.07 -15.93
CA TRP A 11 -1.30 8.18 -17.07
C TRP A 11 -2.80 7.95 -17.20
N ARG A 12 -3.24 7.74 -18.44
CA ARG A 12 -4.62 7.42 -18.74
C ARG A 12 -4.97 5.97 -18.41
N ASP A 13 -4.01 5.07 -18.58
CA ASP A 13 -4.16 3.64 -18.36
C ASP A 13 -2.83 3.01 -17.93
N PHE A 14 -2.88 1.78 -17.49
CA PHE A 14 -1.71 1.06 -16.98
C PHE A 14 -0.67 0.78 -18.09
N GLU A 15 -1.07 0.60 -19.34
CA GLU A 15 -0.12 0.42 -20.46
C GLU A 15 0.64 1.71 -20.72
N GLY A 16 0.01 2.88 -20.60
CA GLY A 16 0.66 4.19 -20.65
C GLY A 16 1.72 4.35 -19.54
N TYR A 17 1.41 3.89 -18.33
CA TYR A 17 2.39 3.84 -17.25
C TYR A 17 3.56 2.90 -17.60
N LEU A 18 3.29 1.70 -18.10
CA LEU A 18 4.33 0.77 -18.51
C LEU A 18 5.20 1.29 -19.65
N ALA A 19 4.61 2.05 -20.59
CA ALA A 19 5.32 2.57 -21.77
C ALA A 19 6.51 3.48 -21.40
N GLN A 20 6.46 4.17 -20.25
CA GLN A 20 7.56 5.00 -19.75
C GLN A 20 8.72 4.19 -19.15
N MET A 21 8.52 2.92 -18.92
CA MET A 21 9.54 2.06 -18.32
C MET A 21 10.49 1.49 -19.37
N SER A 22 11.70 1.15 -18.93
CA SER A 22 12.64 0.41 -19.77
C SER A 22 12.07 -0.95 -20.21
N LYS A 23 12.50 -1.46 -21.39
CA LYS A 23 12.10 -2.78 -21.89
C LYS A 23 12.30 -3.89 -20.86
N LYS A 24 13.44 -3.86 -20.16
CA LYS A 24 13.76 -4.84 -19.11
C LYS A 24 12.74 -4.80 -17.98
N ARG A 25 12.28 -3.60 -17.57
CA ARG A 25 11.34 -3.45 -16.48
C ARG A 25 9.94 -3.94 -16.87
N ARG A 26 9.45 -3.55 -18.04
CA ARG A 26 8.18 -4.08 -18.57
C ARG A 26 8.18 -5.59 -18.65
N TYR A 27 9.29 -6.18 -19.13
CA TYR A 27 9.46 -7.62 -19.14
C TYR A 27 9.37 -8.24 -17.73
N ASN A 28 10.03 -7.65 -16.72
CA ASN A 28 9.98 -8.17 -15.36
C ASN A 28 8.57 -8.11 -14.76
N ILE A 29 7.84 -7.00 -14.95
CA ILE A 29 6.45 -6.84 -14.49
C ILE A 29 5.58 -7.94 -15.10
N ARG A 30 5.63 -8.11 -16.43
CA ARG A 30 4.85 -9.15 -17.12
C ARG A 30 5.26 -10.56 -16.69
N ARG A 31 6.53 -10.78 -16.41
CA ARG A 31 7.03 -12.06 -15.87
C ARG A 31 6.46 -12.31 -14.48
N ASP A 32 6.43 -11.32 -13.60
CA ASP A 32 5.93 -11.48 -12.23
C ASP A 32 4.44 -11.81 -12.23
N TYR A 33 3.63 -11.18 -13.05
CA TYR A 33 2.23 -11.55 -13.27
C TYR A 33 2.08 -12.99 -13.75
N ARG A 34 2.88 -13.41 -14.73
CA ARG A 34 2.84 -14.78 -15.25
C ARG A 34 3.20 -15.80 -14.17
N LEU A 35 4.25 -15.55 -13.39
CA LEU A 35 4.67 -16.47 -12.33
C LEU A 35 3.61 -16.63 -11.25
N VAL A 36 2.93 -15.54 -10.85
CA VAL A 36 1.84 -15.59 -9.90
C VAL A 36 0.66 -16.39 -10.48
N ALA A 37 0.33 -16.20 -11.75
CA ALA A 37 -0.73 -16.97 -12.43
C ALA A 37 -0.37 -18.45 -12.59
N GLU A 38 0.89 -18.79 -12.92
CA GLU A 38 1.40 -20.17 -13.02
C GLU A 38 1.34 -20.90 -11.67
N GLU A 39 1.44 -20.18 -10.55
CA GLU A 39 1.23 -20.73 -9.20
C GLU A 39 -0.26 -20.90 -8.84
N GLY A 40 -1.18 -20.58 -9.73
CA GLY A 40 -2.63 -20.65 -9.51
C GLY A 40 -3.14 -19.57 -8.56
N ILE A 41 -2.41 -18.43 -8.45
CA ILE A 41 -2.81 -17.31 -7.61
C ILE A 41 -3.55 -16.28 -8.47
N THR A 42 -4.70 -15.82 -7.99
CA THR A 42 -5.50 -14.75 -8.58
C THR A 42 -5.51 -13.53 -7.66
N ILE A 43 -5.61 -12.33 -8.23
CA ILE A 43 -5.79 -11.10 -7.46
C ILE A 43 -7.22 -10.63 -7.63
N ALA A 44 -7.90 -10.43 -6.52
CA ALA A 44 -9.27 -9.91 -6.46
C ALA A 44 -9.32 -8.59 -5.71
N GLN A 45 -10.33 -7.76 -6.01
CA GLN A 45 -10.56 -6.45 -5.38
C GLN A 45 -11.89 -6.49 -4.63
N TYR A 46 -11.89 -6.03 -3.38
CA TYR A 46 -13.07 -5.99 -2.54
C TYR A 46 -13.19 -4.61 -1.86
N PRO A 47 -14.42 -4.13 -1.59
CA PRO A 47 -14.62 -2.84 -0.91
C PRO A 47 -14.34 -2.89 0.60
N ALA A 48 -14.11 -4.07 1.14
CA ALA A 48 -13.81 -4.30 2.56
C ALA A 48 -12.95 -5.55 2.73
N VAL A 49 -12.30 -5.67 3.88
CA VAL A 49 -11.49 -6.85 4.24
C VAL A 49 -12.42 -8.05 4.45
N MET A 50 -12.25 -9.10 3.67
CA MET A 50 -13.13 -10.28 3.68
C MET A 50 -12.81 -11.27 4.79
N ASP A 51 -11.52 -11.45 5.13
CA ASP A 51 -11.05 -12.35 6.21
C ASP A 51 -10.04 -11.60 7.08
N LEU A 52 -10.56 -10.91 8.09
CA LEU A 52 -9.75 -10.06 8.98
C LEU A 52 -8.71 -10.86 9.77
N ASP A 53 -9.04 -12.06 10.23
CA ASP A 53 -8.13 -12.84 11.06
C ASP A 53 -6.97 -13.37 10.23
N LYS A 54 -7.23 -13.86 9.02
CA LYS A 54 -6.19 -14.29 8.08
C LYS A 54 -5.36 -13.10 7.57
N ALA A 55 -5.98 -11.97 7.28
CA ALA A 55 -5.29 -10.74 6.90
C ALA A 55 -4.29 -10.31 7.98
N MET A 56 -4.72 -10.31 9.24
CA MET A 56 -3.86 -9.99 10.38
C MET A 56 -2.76 -11.02 10.63
N GLU A 57 -3.01 -12.30 10.34
CA GLU A 57 -1.96 -13.33 10.38
C GLU A 57 -0.87 -13.01 9.32
N LEU A 58 -1.27 -12.77 8.08
CA LEU A 58 -0.36 -12.44 6.98
C LEU A 58 0.40 -11.13 7.23
N HIS A 59 -0.27 -10.13 7.81
CA HIS A 59 0.37 -8.87 8.19
C HIS A 59 1.44 -9.09 9.29
N ARG A 60 1.16 -9.92 10.30
CA ARG A 60 2.16 -10.31 11.31
C ARG A 60 3.37 -11.03 10.71
N ASN A 61 3.19 -11.85 9.67
CA ASN A 61 4.31 -12.50 8.97
C ASN A 61 5.26 -11.46 8.36
N VAL A 62 4.72 -10.41 7.74
CA VAL A 62 5.50 -9.29 7.18
C VAL A 62 6.25 -8.56 8.30
N ASN A 63 5.54 -8.14 9.36
CA ASN A 63 6.13 -7.41 10.47
C ASN A 63 7.25 -8.23 11.15
N LYS A 64 7.05 -9.51 11.36
CA LYS A 64 8.07 -10.41 11.93
C LYS A 64 9.31 -10.50 11.03
N ARG A 65 9.12 -10.62 9.72
CA ARG A 65 10.23 -10.70 8.75
C ARG A 65 11.08 -9.44 8.76
N TYR A 66 10.45 -8.28 8.83
CA TYR A 66 11.15 -6.98 8.78
C TYR A 66 11.43 -6.39 10.16
N LYS A 67 11.17 -7.14 11.24
CA LYS A 67 11.33 -6.68 12.64
C LYS A 67 10.61 -5.36 12.91
N ALA A 68 9.49 -5.15 12.22
CA ALA A 68 8.65 -3.98 12.42
C ALA A 68 7.88 -4.08 13.75
N PRO A 69 7.60 -2.95 14.42
CA PRO A 69 6.81 -2.96 15.64
C PRO A 69 5.38 -3.44 15.34
N THR A 70 4.73 -4.03 16.34
CA THR A 70 3.31 -4.39 16.25
C THR A 70 2.47 -3.14 16.21
N GLU A 71 1.71 -2.96 15.14
CA GLU A 71 0.82 -1.83 14.93
C GLU A 71 -0.56 -2.14 15.53
N THR A 72 -0.90 -1.49 16.64
CA THR A 72 -2.19 -1.72 17.34
C THR A 72 -3.38 -1.14 16.55
N TRP A 73 -3.14 -0.19 15.66
CA TRP A 73 -4.16 0.47 14.85
C TRP A 73 -4.54 -0.31 13.58
N MET A 74 -3.72 -1.26 13.14
CA MET A 74 -3.95 -1.98 11.88
C MET A 74 -5.23 -2.81 11.89
N ARG A 75 -5.48 -3.57 12.96
CA ARG A 75 -6.70 -4.38 13.07
C ARG A 75 -7.98 -3.54 13.04
N PRO A 76 -8.12 -2.46 13.83
CA PRO A 76 -9.26 -1.54 13.69
C PRO A 76 -9.38 -0.90 12.30
N ALA A 77 -8.27 -0.49 11.68
CA ALA A 77 -8.29 0.09 10.35
C ALA A 77 -8.83 -0.91 9.30
N MET A 78 -8.36 -2.14 9.32
CA MET A 78 -8.87 -3.20 8.44
C MET A 78 -10.34 -3.53 8.70
N ALA A 79 -10.74 -3.62 9.98
CA ALA A 79 -12.13 -3.95 10.36
C ALA A 79 -13.14 -2.88 9.92
N HIS A 80 -12.72 -1.63 9.85
CA HIS A 80 -13.58 -0.50 9.51
C HIS A 80 -13.31 0.07 8.11
N ALA A 81 -12.47 -0.57 7.30
CA ALA A 81 -12.12 -0.11 5.96
C ALA A 81 -13.35 0.17 5.07
N GLY A 82 -14.39 -0.67 5.16
CA GLY A 82 -15.62 -0.47 4.41
C GLY A 82 -16.47 0.75 4.79
N MET A 83 -16.07 1.53 5.81
CA MET A 83 -16.73 2.77 6.21
C MET A 83 -16.17 4.02 5.50
N VAL A 84 -15.11 3.87 4.72
CA VAL A 84 -14.44 4.94 3.98
C VAL A 84 -14.17 4.48 2.54
N ASP A 85 -13.65 5.36 1.71
CA ASP A 85 -13.16 4.97 0.40
C ASP A 85 -11.97 4.02 0.59
N ALA A 86 -12.18 2.75 0.33
CA ALA A 86 -11.17 1.73 0.50
C ALA A 86 -11.26 0.66 -0.59
N VAL A 87 -10.14 0.04 -0.89
CA VAL A 87 -10.07 -1.20 -1.65
C VAL A 87 -9.15 -2.18 -0.95
N TRP A 88 -9.59 -3.39 -0.87
CA TRP A 88 -8.85 -4.53 -0.39
C TRP A 88 -8.41 -5.38 -1.57
N LEU A 89 -7.10 -5.47 -1.79
CA LEU A 89 -6.52 -6.39 -2.77
C LEU A 89 -6.23 -7.72 -2.08
N ALA A 90 -6.76 -8.80 -2.61
CA ALA A 90 -6.60 -10.15 -2.10
C ALA A 90 -5.92 -11.03 -3.15
N ALA A 91 -4.78 -11.60 -2.81
CA ALA A 91 -4.12 -12.66 -3.57
C ALA A 91 -4.60 -13.99 -3.02
N GLU A 92 -5.28 -14.77 -3.84
CA GLU A 92 -5.92 -16.02 -3.44
C GLU A 92 -5.39 -17.20 -4.24
N LYS A 93 -5.11 -18.29 -3.54
CA LYS A 93 -4.75 -19.59 -4.13
C LYS A 93 -5.69 -20.66 -3.61
N GLU A 94 -6.41 -21.34 -4.52
CA GLU A 94 -7.38 -22.37 -4.14
C GLU A 94 -8.41 -21.91 -3.08
N GLY A 95 -8.87 -20.66 -3.21
CA GLY A 95 -9.79 -20.01 -2.26
C GLY A 95 -9.19 -19.65 -0.90
N LYS A 96 -7.87 -19.69 -0.76
CA LYS A 96 -7.17 -19.30 0.47
C LYS A 96 -6.40 -18.01 0.24
N LEU A 97 -6.52 -17.06 1.15
CA LEU A 97 -5.76 -15.82 1.14
C LEU A 97 -4.27 -16.11 1.39
N VAL A 98 -3.41 -15.75 0.43
CA VAL A 98 -1.95 -15.91 0.49
C VAL A 98 -1.21 -14.57 0.45
N GLY A 99 -1.91 -13.48 0.14
CA GLY A 99 -1.39 -12.14 0.19
C GLY A 99 -2.51 -11.13 0.19
N CYS A 100 -2.27 -9.95 0.73
CA CYS A 100 -3.30 -8.90 0.77
C CYS A 100 -2.67 -7.52 0.98
N GLU A 101 -3.40 -6.51 0.54
CA GLU A 101 -3.04 -5.12 0.77
C GLU A 101 -4.30 -4.25 0.87
N LEU A 102 -4.28 -3.27 1.75
CA LEU A 102 -5.36 -2.31 1.94
C LEU A 102 -4.94 -0.96 1.37
N MET A 103 -5.77 -0.38 0.53
CA MET A 103 -5.64 1.01 0.10
C MET A 103 -6.79 1.84 0.67
N LEU A 104 -6.46 3.03 1.14
CA LEU A 104 -7.42 4.01 1.67
C LEU A 104 -7.41 5.24 0.78
N GLY A 105 -8.59 5.70 0.34
CA GLY A 105 -8.77 6.84 -0.55
C GLY A 105 -9.19 8.11 0.19
N ASP A 106 -8.62 9.24 -0.19
CA ASP A 106 -9.08 10.58 0.18
C ASP A 106 -8.76 11.59 -0.92
N ARG A 107 -9.81 12.25 -1.45
CA ARG A 107 -9.72 13.41 -2.38
C ARG A 107 -8.73 13.23 -3.54
N GLY A 108 -8.70 12.03 -4.12
CA GLY A 108 -7.83 11.70 -5.26
C GLY A 108 -6.41 11.30 -4.86
N THR A 109 -6.17 11.04 -3.58
CA THR A 109 -4.98 10.39 -3.06
C THR A 109 -5.35 9.00 -2.55
N TRP A 110 -4.57 8.00 -2.93
CA TRP A 110 -4.68 6.65 -2.36
C TRP A 110 -3.44 6.35 -1.52
N LEU A 111 -3.67 5.83 -0.31
CA LEU A 111 -2.62 5.41 0.62
C LEU A 111 -2.62 3.89 0.71
N VAL A 112 -1.53 3.28 0.30
CA VAL A 112 -1.28 1.85 0.45
C VAL A 112 -0.81 1.55 1.87
N THR A 113 -1.48 0.60 2.51
CA THR A 113 -1.19 0.18 3.88
C THR A 113 -1.57 -1.29 4.09
N GLY A 114 -1.33 -1.84 5.27
CA GLY A 114 -1.85 -3.14 5.67
C GLY A 114 -1.39 -4.33 4.84
N LEU A 115 -0.17 -4.30 4.29
CA LEU A 115 0.40 -5.42 3.56
C LEU A 115 0.48 -6.68 4.41
N GLY A 116 -0.04 -7.78 3.90
CA GLY A 116 0.07 -9.11 4.47
C GLY A 116 0.54 -10.12 3.42
N LEU A 117 1.45 -11.03 3.79
CA LEU A 117 2.00 -12.01 2.86
C LEU A 117 2.21 -13.37 3.52
N ASP A 118 1.84 -14.42 2.81
CA ASP A 118 2.45 -15.72 2.98
C ASP A 118 3.86 -15.69 2.40
N LEU A 119 4.86 -15.92 3.25
CA LEU A 119 6.27 -15.81 2.84
C LEU A 119 6.68 -16.89 1.83
N GLY A 120 5.86 -17.92 1.62
CA GLY A 120 6.00 -18.92 0.57
C GLY A 120 5.46 -18.48 -0.80
N ALA A 121 4.53 -17.52 -0.85
CA ALA A 121 3.92 -17.03 -2.09
C ALA A 121 4.86 -16.03 -2.79
N ARG A 122 5.65 -16.55 -3.72
CA ARG A 122 6.66 -15.75 -4.44
C ARG A 122 5.98 -14.73 -5.36
N ASN A 123 6.63 -13.58 -5.52
CA ASN A 123 6.21 -12.48 -6.41
C ASN A 123 4.87 -11.82 -6.09
N VAL A 124 4.05 -12.32 -5.15
CA VAL A 124 2.77 -11.71 -4.76
C VAL A 124 2.95 -10.26 -4.31
N TYR A 125 3.99 -9.97 -3.52
CA TYR A 125 4.34 -8.59 -3.13
C TYR A 125 4.46 -7.63 -4.32
N PHE A 126 5.14 -8.07 -5.38
CA PHE A 126 5.34 -7.21 -6.56
C PHE A 126 4.03 -7.03 -7.33
N VAL A 127 3.24 -8.10 -7.48
CA VAL A 127 1.98 -8.04 -8.24
C VAL A 127 0.95 -7.21 -7.50
N LEU A 128 0.83 -7.30 -6.17
CA LEU A 128 -0.01 -6.41 -5.38
C LEU A 128 0.38 -4.94 -5.62
N GLY A 129 1.65 -4.59 -5.52
CA GLY A 129 2.10 -3.23 -5.79
C GLY A 129 1.87 -2.75 -7.24
N TYR A 130 1.83 -3.66 -8.22
CA TYR A 130 1.43 -3.29 -9.58
C TYR A 130 -0.08 -3.08 -9.69
N GLU A 131 -0.87 -3.85 -8.97
CA GLU A 131 -2.32 -3.67 -8.89
C GLU A 131 -2.72 -2.40 -8.14
N ASP A 132 -1.97 -1.98 -7.11
CA ASP A 132 -2.16 -0.67 -6.47
C ASP A 132 -2.03 0.47 -7.48
N ILE A 133 -0.98 0.42 -8.32
CA ILE A 133 -0.75 1.44 -9.34
C ILE A 133 -1.84 1.39 -10.41
N ARG A 134 -2.22 0.19 -10.86
CA ARG A 134 -3.31 -0.02 -11.83
C ARG A 134 -4.60 0.56 -11.29
N TYR A 135 -4.97 0.19 -10.06
CA TYR A 135 -6.19 0.66 -9.41
C TYR A 135 -6.21 2.19 -9.30
N ALA A 136 -5.12 2.79 -8.84
CA ALA A 136 -5.00 4.24 -8.72
C ALA A 136 -5.20 4.96 -10.07
N ILE A 137 -4.65 4.43 -11.16
CA ILE A 137 -4.82 4.97 -12.52
C ILE A 137 -6.29 4.84 -12.97
N GLU A 138 -6.87 3.65 -12.86
CA GLU A 138 -8.23 3.34 -13.32
C GLU A 138 -9.31 4.12 -12.57
N HIS A 139 -9.03 4.51 -11.31
CA HIS A 139 -9.94 5.30 -10.47
C HIS A 139 -9.60 6.79 -10.44
N GLY A 140 -8.79 7.27 -11.38
CA GLY A 140 -8.51 8.70 -11.55
C GLY A 140 -7.80 9.36 -10.37
N ALA A 141 -6.98 8.60 -9.66
CA ALA A 141 -6.14 9.15 -8.61
C ALA A 141 -5.18 10.22 -9.17
N ARG A 142 -4.84 11.19 -8.35
CA ARG A 142 -3.76 12.13 -8.63
C ARG A 142 -2.44 11.69 -8.02
N THR A 143 -2.53 10.99 -6.88
CA THR A 143 -1.36 10.58 -6.11
C THR A 143 -1.61 9.21 -5.48
N LEU A 144 -0.63 8.33 -5.61
CA LEU A 144 -0.55 7.09 -4.85
C LEU A 144 0.58 7.23 -3.82
N ARG A 145 0.27 7.06 -2.55
CA ARG A 145 1.23 7.10 -1.45
C ARG A 145 1.52 5.69 -0.96
N TRP A 146 2.80 5.44 -0.71
CA TRP A 146 3.26 4.16 -0.17
C TRP A 146 4.21 4.41 1.00
N GLY A 147 4.11 3.65 2.06
CA GLY A 147 4.87 3.86 3.28
C GLY A 147 6.40 4.00 3.07
N SER A 148 7.14 4.15 4.13
CA SER A 148 8.61 4.14 4.12
C SER A 148 9.17 2.74 3.79
N GLU A 149 10.49 2.64 3.69
CA GLU A 149 11.26 1.42 3.40
C GLU A 149 11.15 0.91 1.94
N THR A 150 11.95 -0.09 1.61
CA THR A 150 12.07 -0.67 0.25
C THR A 150 12.19 0.37 -0.87
N TYR A 151 12.86 1.50 -0.59
CA TYR A 151 12.98 2.64 -1.51
C TYR A 151 13.48 2.27 -2.90
N ASP A 152 14.43 1.34 -3.00
CA ASP A 152 14.97 0.90 -4.30
C ASP A 152 13.90 0.25 -5.19
N VAL A 153 13.00 -0.54 -4.59
CA VAL A 153 11.88 -1.14 -5.33
C VAL A 153 10.92 -0.05 -5.78
N LYS A 154 10.52 0.83 -4.87
CA LYS A 154 9.56 1.92 -5.12
C LYS A 154 10.09 2.92 -6.14
N LYS A 155 11.35 3.34 -6.02
CA LYS A 155 12.03 4.19 -7.01
C LYS A 155 12.00 3.57 -8.40
N ARG A 156 12.16 2.26 -8.47
CA ARG A 156 12.06 1.55 -9.74
C ARG A 156 10.65 1.58 -10.33
N LEU A 157 9.62 1.76 -9.57
CA LEU A 157 8.23 1.93 -10.00
C LEU A 157 7.85 3.39 -10.22
N GLY A 158 8.80 4.32 -10.07
CA GLY A 158 8.59 5.75 -10.28
C GLY A 158 8.18 6.52 -9.04
N PHE A 159 8.14 5.88 -7.86
CA PHE A 159 7.89 6.58 -6.61
C PHE A 159 9.08 7.44 -6.21
N GLU A 160 8.78 8.58 -5.63
CA GLU A 160 9.74 9.51 -5.07
C GLU A 160 9.55 9.62 -3.55
N PRO A 161 10.60 9.84 -2.76
CA PRO A 161 10.44 10.12 -1.34
C PRO A 161 9.59 11.39 -1.13
N GLU A 162 8.70 11.36 -0.16
CA GLU A 162 8.00 12.56 0.31
C GLU A 162 8.99 13.53 0.95
N GLY A 163 8.79 14.83 0.74
CA GLY A 163 9.74 15.85 1.20
C GLY A 163 9.83 15.98 2.71
N TYR A 164 8.84 15.48 3.45
CA TYR A 164 8.78 15.52 4.92
C TYR A 164 7.83 14.46 5.47
N ASN A 165 8.03 14.08 6.72
CA ASN A 165 7.11 13.21 7.45
C ASN A 165 6.02 14.04 8.12
N ASN A 166 4.77 13.58 8.06
CA ASN A 166 3.70 14.12 8.85
C ASN A 166 3.71 13.49 10.25
N LEU A 167 3.80 14.33 11.29
CA LEU A 167 3.57 13.91 12.65
C LEU A 167 2.11 14.16 13.01
N ILE A 168 1.37 13.10 13.30
CA ILE A 168 0.00 13.21 13.79
C ILE A 168 0.04 13.16 15.31
N PHE A 169 -0.38 14.26 15.95
CA PHE A 169 -0.56 14.34 17.38
C PHE A 169 -2.05 14.40 17.71
N ALA A 170 -2.53 13.46 18.50
CA ALA A 170 -3.89 13.43 18.99
C ALA A 170 -3.93 13.35 20.51
N SER A 171 -4.66 14.25 21.16
CA SER A 171 -4.88 14.23 22.60
C SER A 171 -6.34 14.50 22.91
N ARG A 172 -6.87 13.81 23.91
CA ARG A 172 -8.20 14.11 24.48
C ARG A 172 -8.25 15.39 25.31
N TRP A 173 -7.07 15.99 25.59
CA TRP A 173 -6.95 17.24 26.35
C TRP A 173 -6.77 18.39 25.37
N ALA A 174 -7.73 19.32 25.33
CA ALA A 174 -7.76 20.42 24.36
C ALA A 174 -6.50 21.29 24.39
N LEU A 175 -5.94 21.54 25.57
CA LEU A 175 -4.70 22.33 25.71
C LEU A 175 -3.49 21.60 25.08
N LEU A 176 -3.34 20.31 25.31
CA LEU A 176 -2.27 19.50 24.72
C LEU A 176 -2.45 19.36 23.21
N GLN A 177 -3.69 19.26 22.74
CA GLN A 177 -4.02 19.25 21.31
C GLN A 177 -3.57 20.56 20.64
N SER A 178 -3.89 21.70 21.26
CA SER A 178 -3.52 23.03 20.75
C SER A 178 -2.01 23.24 20.77
N PHE A 179 -1.32 22.80 21.81
CA PHE A 179 0.13 22.84 21.90
C PHE A 179 0.80 21.95 20.85
N GLY A 180 0.31 20.74 20.66
CA GLY A 180 0.80 19.81 19.62
C GLY A 180 0.65 20.41 18.22
N ARG A 181 -0.51 21.04 17.92
CA ARG A 181 -0.73 21.75 16.65
C ARG A 181 0.25 22.90 16.46
N TRP A 182 0.39 23.75 17.46
CA TRP A 182 1.33 24.86 17.44
C TRP A 182 2.79 24.41 17.24
N ALA A 183 3.23 23.33 17.93
CA ALA A 183 4.57 22.76 17.78
C ALA A 183 4.77 22.17 16.37
N ALA A 184 3.78 21.47 15.82
CA ALA A 184 3.83 20.90 14.48
C ALA A 184 3.97 22.01 13.41
N GLU A 185 3.22 23.09 13.52
CA GLU A 185 3.30 24.24 12.60
C GLU A 185 4.68 24.91 12.58
N ARG A 186 5.40 24.89 13.73
CA ARG A 186 6.75 25.48 13.83
C ARG A 186 7.89 24.53 13.48
N SER A 187 7.66 23.24 13.46
CA SER A 187 8.67 22.26 13.05
C SER A 187 8.76 22.07 11.54
N LEU A 188 7.92 22.75 10.77
CA LEU A 188 7.90 22.73 9.30
C LEU A 188 8.80 23.82 8.67
N TYR A 189 9.54 24.60 9.48
CA TYR A 189 10.56 25.57 9.08
C TYR A 189 11.90 25.24 9.74
#